data_df3cbee15e6ce946e3ec714a4a5559a4
#
_entry.id   df3cbee15e6ce946e3ec714a4a5559a4
#
_cell.length_a   1.000
_cell.length_b   1.000
_cell.length_c   1.000
_cell.angle_alpha   90.00
_cell.angle_beta   90.00
_cell.angle_gamma   90.00
#
_symmetry.space_group_name_H-M   'P 1'
#
loop_
_entity.id
_entity.type
_entity.pdbx_description
1 polymer ?
#
loop_
_entity_poly.entity_id
_entity_poly.type
_entity_poly.pdbx_seq_one_letter_code
_entity_poly.pdbx_strand_id
1 'polypeptide(L)'
;VFGNCQELGWYREASSLFGRGFFFTIEYKEAFMSLKERLEELRQQGLEEIKQSDDLDRVNDVRVKLLGKKGPLTSVLRGMKDLSADERPKVGKFANEIRDELKAALEEKRAQLEKAVLDAKLAAEAIDVTLPGTPVAQGQPHVLQQIIDQLEDLFIGMGYEVAVGDEVEQEVYNFEKLNLPKDHPARDMQDTFYVTPSVLMRTQTSPMQARMLEQHDFSKGPLKMISPGKVYRRDTDDATHSHQFHQVEGIVVGEHVTMADLKGTLEAVAQNLFGDQLKVRLRPSYFPFTEPSVEADITCFNCLGAGCSICKGIGWIEVLGAGMVHPNVLKMSGVDPEVYGGFAFGLGPDRFAMLKYGVEDIRDFYQNDVRFLTQFDQKG
;
A
#
# COMPACT_ATOMS: atom_id res chain seq x y z
N VAL A 1 -75.14 4.10 12.01
CA VAL A 1 -76.58 4.14 11.80
C VAL A 1 -77.08 2.74 11.94
N PHE A 2 -77.71 2.48 13.10
CA PHE A 2 -78.91 1.72 13.36
C PHE A 2 -79.23 0.47 12.49
N GLY A 3 -79.66 -0.65 12.99
CA GLY A 3 -80.43 -1.05 14.14
C GLY A 3 -80.57 -2.56 14.04
N ASN A 4 -80.59 -3.25 15.08
CA ASN A 4 -81.73 -3.58 15.94
C ASN A 4 -82.72 -4.64 15.39
N CYS A 5 -83.00 -5.54 16.25
CA CYS A 5 -84.17 -6.35 16.50
C CYS A 5 -84.08 -7.83 16.08
N GLN A 6 -84.02 -8.67 17.07
CA GLN A 6 -85.17 -9.26 17.80
C GLN A 6 -86.03 -10.11 16.92
N GLU A 7 -86.11 -11.35 17.24
CA GLU A 7 -87.31 -12.04 17.81
C GLU A 7 -87.12 -13.55 17.85
N LEU A 8 -87.22 -14.07 19.04
CA LEU A 8 -88.33 -14.92 19.55
C LEU A 8 -88.32 -16.32 18.91
N GLY A 9 -88.18 -17.35 19.65
CA GLY A 9 -88.99 -17.82 20.74
C GLY A 9 -89.60 -19.21 20.38
N TRP A 10 -89.85 -20.02 21.35
CA TRP A 10 -90.49 -21.29 21.30
C TRP A 10 -89.57 -22.50 21.13
N TYR A 11 -89.24 -23.28 22.14
CA TYR A 11 -90.14 -24.33 22.70
C TYR A 11 -89.63 -24.71 24.11
N ARG A 12 -90.48 -24.43 25.04
CA ARG A 12 -90.59 -25.13 26.33
C ARG A 12 -91.65 -26.23 26.18
N GLU A 13 -91.39 -27.36 26.82
CA GLU A 13 -92.29 -28.47 27.08
C GLU A 13 -92.33 -29.62 26.07
N ALA A 14 -91.58 -30.68 26.43
CA ALA A 14 -92.20 -32.06 26.54
C ALA A 14 -91.27 -32.89 27.43
N SER A 15 -91.66 -32.92 28.68
CA SER A 15 -91.16 -33.88 29.66
C SER A 15 -91.85 -35.22 29.47
N SER A 16 -91.04 -36.22 29.80
CA SER A 16 -91.44 -37.52 30.27
C SER A 16 -91.63 -38.68 29.27
N LEU A 17 -90.99 -39.75 29.67
CA LEU A 17 -91.16 -41.14 29.30
C LEU A 17 -90.32 -41.63 28.10
N PHE A 18 -89.19 -42.21 28.41
CA PHE A 18 -88.77 -43.59 28.10
C PHE A 18 -87.24 -43.77 28.21
N GLY A 19 -86.81 -44.66 29.03
CA GLY A 19 -85.70 -45.56 28.83
C GLY A 19 -84.27 -45.05 29.15
N ARG A 20 -83.87 -45.15 30.43
CA ARG A 20 -82.47 -44.93 30.92
C ARG A 20 -81.47 -45.97 30.41
N GLY A 21 -81.43 -46.33 29.19
CA GLY A 21 -80.46 -47.32 28.69
C GLY A 21 -79.81 -47.04 27.35
N PHE A 22 -80.39 -46.14 26.56
CA PHE A 22 -79.97 -45.94 25.20
C PHE A 22 -79.27 -44.60 24.96
N PHE A 23 -79.31 -43.69 25.92
CA PHE A 23 -78.74 -42.36 25.80
C PHE A 23 -77.19 -42.31 26.06
N PHE A 24 -76.65 -43.24 26.86
CA PHE A 24 -75.27 -43.26 27.23
C PHE A 24 -74.32 -43.65 26.07
N THR A 25 -74.74 -44.40 25.09
CA THR A 25 -73.92 -44.84 23.94
C THR A 25 -73.88 -43.83 22.78
N ILE A 26 -74.92 -42.99 22.68
CA ILE A 26 -74.97 -41.93 21.62
C ILE A 26 -74.17 -40.73 22.04
N GLU A 27 -74.27 -40.26 23.30
CA GLU A 27 -73.47 -39.14 23.83
C GLU A 27 -71.93 -39.39 23.76
N TYR A 28 -71.50 -40.65 23.99
CA TYR A 28 -70.07 -40.98 23.88
C TYR A 28 -69.58 -41.05 22.43
N LYS A 29 -70.41 -41.50 21.47
CA LYS A 29 -70.03 -41.50 20.06
C LYS A 29 -70.01 -40.10 19.45
N GLU A 30 -70.97 -39.24 19.84
CA GLU A 30 -71.00 -37.83 19.46
C GLU A 30 -69.83 -37.05 20.09
N ALA A 31 -69.42 -37.32 21.34
CA ALA A 31 -68.28 -36.73 21.97
C ALA A 31 -66.96 -37.13 21.30
N PHE A 32 -66.86 -38.39 20.81
CA PHE A 32 -65.65 -38.85 20.09
C PHE A 32 -65.50 -38.23 18.68
N MET A 33 -66.65 -38.23 17.93
CA MET A 33 -66.72 -37.58 16.63
C MET A 33 -66.42 -36.08 16.76
N SER A 34 -66.97 -35.42 17.77
CA SER A 34 -66.75 -34.00 18.05
C SER A 34 -65.28 -33.67 18.41
N LEU A 35 -64.57 -34.56 19.13
CA LEU A 35 -63.12 -34.30 19.47
C LEU A 35 -62.19 -34.45 18.26
N LYS A 36 -62.48 -35.39 17.39
CA LYS A 36 -61.72 -35.60 16.16
C LYS A 36 -61.95 -34.49 15.14
N GLU A 37 -63.19 -34.07 14.97
CA GLU A 37 -63.56 -32.93 14.14
C GLU A 37 -62.93 -31.65 14.67
N ARG A 38 -62.94 -31.43 15.98
CA ARG A 38 -62.30 -30.26 16.61
C ARG A 38 -60.78 -30.24 16.48
N LEU A 39 -60.10 -31.37 16.47
CA LEU A 39 -58.68 -31.49 16.19
C LEU A 39 -58.35 -31.16 14.73
N GLU A 40 -59.24 -31.64 13.80
CA GLU A 40 -59.05 -31.32 12.38
C GLU A 40 -59.32 -29.83 12.06
N GLU A 41 -60.34 -29.23 12.69
CA GLU A 41 -60.57 -27.78 12.61
C GLU A 41 -59.35 -26.97 13.15
N LEU A 42 -58.79 -27.38 14.30
CA LEU A 42 -57.61 -26.76 14.88
C LEU A 42 -56.40 -26.92 13.96
N ARG A 43 -56.25 -28.05 13.29
CA ARG A 43 -55.23 -28.29 12.29
C ARG A 43 -55.34 -27.29 11.13
N GLN A 44 -56.54 -27.21 10.53
CA GLN A 44 -56.79 -26.34 9.38
C GLN A 44 -56.60 -24.86 9.75
N GLN A 45 -57.18 -24.43 10.87
CA GLN A 45 -57.04 -23.06 11.38
C GLN A 45 -55.57 -22.74 11.70
N GLY A 46 -54.88 -23.68 12.34
CA GLY A 46 -53.46 -23.51 12.66
C GLY A 46 -52.57 -23.38 11.43
N LEU A 47 -52.77 -24.23 10.42
CA LEU A 47 -52.01 -24.12 9.17
C LEU A 47 -52.32 -22.83 8.41
N GLU A 48 -53.57 -22.36 8.42
CA GLU A 48 -53.94 -21.10 7.78
C GLU A 48 -53.34 -19.89 8.52
N GLU A 49 -53.39 -19.85 9.87
CA GLU A 49 -52.74 -18.79 10.67
C GLU A 49 -51.24 -18.77 10.45
N ILE A 50 -50.58 -19.94 10.35
CA ILE A 50 -49.14 -20.03 10.04
C ILE A 50 -48.86 -19.48 8.66
N LYS A 51 -49.65 -19.82 7.66
CA LYS A 51 -49.51 -19.37 6.28
C LYS A 51 -49.69 -17.86 6.15
N GLN A 52 -50.64 -17.28 6.90
CA GLN A 52 -50.92 -15.84 6.91
C GLN A 52 -49.93 -15.00 7.76
N SER A 53 -49.03 -15.66 8.49
CA SER A 53 -48.01 -14.94 9.27
C SER A 53 -47.00 -14.30 8.32
N ASP A 54 -46.82 -13.00 8.43
CA ASP A 54 -45.99 -12.14 7.57
C ASP A 54 -44.69 -11.69 8.23
N ASP A 55 -44.53 -11.87 9.53
CA ASP A 55 -43.34 -11.59 10.29
C ASP A 55 -42.97 -12.68 11.32
N LEU A 56 -41.74 -12.64 11.84
CA LEU A 56 -41.22 -13.63 12.80
C LEU A 56 -41.91 -13.55 14.16
N ASP A 57 -42.33 -12.38 14.60
CA ASP A 57 -43.01 -12.17 15.89
C ASP A 57 -44.39 -12.83 15.81
N ARG A 58 -45.13 -12.66 14.71
CA ARG A 58 -46.41 -13.28 14.47
C ARG A 58 -46.35 -14.81 14.40
N VAL A 59 -45.28 -15.34 13.73
CA VAL A 59 -45.02 -16.80 13.75
C VAL A 59 -44.80 -17.30 15.18
N ASN A 60 -44.03 -16.54 15.99
CA ASN A 60 -43.82 -16.93 17.39
C ASN A 60 -45.11 -16.84 18.22
N ASP A 61 -45.94 -15.81 18.01
CA ASP A 61 -47.25 -15.69 18.67
C ASP A 61 -48.20 -16.82 18.31
N VAL A 62 -48.28 -17.19 17.04
CA VAL A 62 -49.04 -18.35 16.57
C VAL A 62 -48.50 -19.64 17.19
N ARG A 63 -47.18 -19.79 17.29
CA ARG A 63 -46.57 -20.95 17.97
C ARG A 63 -46.99 -21.04 19.44
N VAL A 64 -46.94 -19.91 20.18
CA VAL A 64 -47.32 -19.85 21.59
C VAL A 64 -48.82 -20.13 21.75
N LYS A 65 -49.63 -19.56 20.85
CA LYS A 65 -51.09 -19.75 20.85
C LYS A 65 -51.46 -21.21 20.61
N LEU A 66 -50.88 -21.86 19.60
CA LEU A 66 -51.26 -23.23 19.20
C LEU A 66 -50.62 -24.34 20.08
N LEU A 67 -49.29 -24.20 20.34
CA LEU A 67 -48.48 -25.23 21.00
C LEU A 67 -48.12 -24.91 22.46
N GLY A 68 -48.54 -23.77 22.96
CA GLY A 68 -48.24 -23.34 24.32
C GLY A 68 -48.96 -24.19 25.38
N LYS A 69 -48.50 -24.10 26.64
CA LYS A 69 -49.04 -24.88 27.78
C LYS A 69 -50.54 -24.65 28.00
N LYS A 70 -51.09 -23.54 27.57
CA LYS A 70 -52.54 -23.20 27.66
C LYS A 70 -53.21 -23.21 26.28
N GLY A 71 -52.52 -23.69 25.24
CA GLY A 71 -53.03 -23.72 23.88
C GLY A 71 -54.17 -24.74 23.70
N PRO A 72 -54.99 -24.57 22.61
CA PRO A 72 -56.15 -25.40 22.34
C PRO A 72 -55.80 -26.87 22.18
N LEU A 73 -54.66 -27.20 21.60
CA LEU A 73 -54.16 -28.56 21.44
C LEU A 73 -53.88 -29.23 22.78
N THR A 74 -53.28 -28.49 23.72
CA THR A 74 -53.04 -28.97 25.09
C THR A 74 -54.33 -29.13 25.88
N SER A 75 -55.33 -28.27 25.61
CA SER A 75 -56.66 -28.37 26.21
C SER A 75 -57.42 -29.65 25.76
N VAL A 76 -57.36 -29.95 24.46
CA VAL A 76 -57.94 -31.19 23.91
C VAL A 76 -57.25 -32.44 24.48
N LEU A 77 -55.91 -32.43 24.59
CA LEU A 77 -55.16 -33.53 25.22
C LEU A 77 -55.54 -33.76 26.70
N ARG A 78 -55.85 -32.69 27.46
CA ARG A 78 -56.34 -32.78 28.82
C ARG A 78 -57.74 -33.35 28.90
N GLY A 79 -58.65 -33.07 27.94
CA GLY A 79 -59.98 -33.57 27.83
C GLY A 79 -60.08 -35.07 27.50
N MET A 80 -58.96 -35.69 27.05
CA MET A 80 -58.88 -37.11 26.77
C MET A 80 -59.10 -38.01 28.03
N LYS A 81 -59.07 -37.41 29.23
CA LYS A 81 -59.38 -38.18 30.49
C LYS A 81 -60.76 -38.80 30.53
N ASP A 82 -61.65 -38.23 29.78
CA ASP A 82 -63.10 -38.65 29.77
C ASP A 82 -63.37 -39.69 28.69
N LEU A 83 -62.36 -40.10 27.87
CA LEU A 83 -62.54 -41.15 26.84
C LEU A 83 -62.27 -42.56 27.35
N SER A 84 -62.80 -43.57 26.64
CA SER A 84 -62.57 -44.98 26.93
C SER A 84 -61.09 -45.41 26.77
N ALA A 85 -60.69 -46.51 27.43
CA ALA A 85 -59.30 -47.00 27.40
C ALA A 85 -58.79 -47.35 25.98
N ASP A 86 -59.68 -47.78 25.07
CA ASP A 86 -59.35 -48.18 23.70
C ASP A 86 -59.27 -46.98 22.71
N GLU A 87 -59.89 -45.86 23.05
CA GLU A 87 -59.94 -44.65 22.19
C GLU A 87 -58.86 -43.66 22.51
N ARG A 88 -58.38 -43.55 23.77
CA ARG A 88 -57.31 -42.67 24.18
C ARG A 88 -56.04 -42.79 23.34
N PRO A 89 -55.56 -44.01 23.02
CA PRO A 89 -54.35 -44.14 22.20
C PRO A 89 -54.53 -43.60 20.78
N LYS A 90 -55.70 -43.75 20.18
CA LYS A 90 -56.01 -43.33 18.80
C LYS A 90 -56.06 -41.80 18.70
N VAL A 91 -56.77 -41.14 19.64
CA VAL A 91 -56.89 -39.70 19.69
C VAL A 91 -55.52 -39.07 20.06
N GLY A 92 -54.79 -39.69 21.01
CA GLY A 92 -53.44 -39.26 21.39
C GLY A 92 -52.47 -39.34 20.23
N LYS A 93 -52.47 -40.37 19.41
CA LYS A 93 -51.64 -40.48 18.20
C LYS A 93 -52.00 -39.39 17.19
N PHE A 94 -53.28 -39.18 16.90
CA PHE A 94 -53.79 -38.19 15.98
C PHE A 94 -53.42 -36.74 16.43
N ALA A 95 -53.62 -36.46 17.73
CA ALA A 95 -53.23 -35.15 18.27
C ALA A 95 -51.70 -34.89 18.22
N ASN A 96 -50.86 -35.93 18.37
CA ASN A 96 -49.43 -35.83 18.21
C ASN A 96 -49.01 -35.62 16.74
N GLU A 97 -49.68 -36.31 15.81
CA GLU A 97 -49.47 -36.11 14.37
C GLU A 97 -49.78 -34.66 13.96
N ILE A 98 -50.90 -34.09 14.42
CA ILE A 98 -51.27 -32.69 14.18
C ILE A 98 -50.21 -31.73 14.82
N ARG A 99 -49.81 -32.03 16.05
CA ARG A 99 -48.76 -31.22 16.72
C ARG A 99 -47.46 -31.19 15.93
N ASP A 100 -47.02 -32.35 15.46
CA ASP A 100 -45.75 -32.48 14.75
C ASP A 100 -45.84 -31.82 13.34
N GLU A 101 -47.02 -31.92 12.68
CA GLU A 101 -47.30 -31.21 11.42
C GLU A 101 -47.31 -29.68 11.60
N LEU A 102 -48.03 -29.17 12.61
CA LEU A 102 -48.03 -27.74 12.92
C LEU A 102 -46.64 -27.22 13.30
N LYS A 103 -45.86 -28.02 14.02
CA LYS A 103 -44.51 -27.68 14.38
C LYS A 103 -43.60 -27.60 13.13
N ALA A 104 -43.71 -28.56 12.22
CA ALA A 104 -42.95 -28.54 10.96
C ALA A 104 -43.32 -27.34 10.10
N ALA A 105 -44.61 -27.02 9.97
CA ALA A 105 -45.08 -25.85 9.22
C ALA A 105 -44.61 -24.53 9.83
N LEU A 106 -44.53 -24.40 11.17
CA LEU A 106 -43.99 -23.25 11.87
C LEU A 106 -42.50 -23.09 11.61
N GLU A 107 -41.72 -24.18 11.67
CA GLU A 107 -40.27 -24.16 11.40
C GLU A 107 -39.97 -23.78 9.93
N GLU A 108 -40.77 -24.35 9.00
CA GLU A 108 -40.63 -24.00 7.58
C GLU A 108 -40.94 -22.52 7.31
N LYS A 109 -42.08 -22.03 7.85
CA LYS A 109 -42.47 -20.62 7.69
C LYS A 109 -41.45 -19.65 8.32
N ARG A 110 -40.95 -20.02 9.50
CA ARG A 110 -39.88 -19.25 10.16
C ARG A 110 -38.62 -19.18 9.30
N ALA A 111 -38.16 -20.31 8.75
CA ALA A 111 -36.98 -20.35 7.89
C ALA A 111 -37.18 -19.52 6.61
N GLN A 112 -38.39 -19.54 6.03
CA GLN A 112 -38.73 -18.72 4.87
C GLN A 112 -38.65 -17.20 5.19
N LEU A 113 -39.19 -16.80 6.34
CA LEU A 113 -39.18 -15.40 6.75
C LEU A 113 -37.76 -14.94 7.17
N GLU A 114 -37.01 -15.78 7.89
CA GLU A 114 -35.59 -15.48 8.24
C GLU A 114 -34.75 -15.30 6.97
N LYS A 115 -34.97 -16.16 5.96
CA LYS A 115 -34.28 -16.02 4.67
C LYS A 115 -34.70 -14.73 3.95
N ALA A 116 -36.00 -14.42 3.91
CA ALA A 116 -36.48 -13.20 3.27
C ALA A 116 -35.91 -11.92 3.94
N VAL A 117 -35.83 -11.90 5.27
CA VAL A 117 -35.21 -10.79 6.02
C VAL A 117 -33.74 -10.69 5.71
N LEU A 118 -33.03 -11.82 5.66
CA LEU A 118 -31.60 -11.83 5.31
C LEU A 118 -31.37 -11.36 3.87
N ASP A 119 -32.14 -11.85 2.91
CA ASP A 119 -32.03 -11.46 1.50
C ASP A 119 -32.33 -9.96 1.32
N ALA A 120 -33.32 -9.43 2.01
CA ALA A 120 -33.63 -8.00 2.00
C ALA A 120 -32.50 -7.16 2.60
N LYS A 121 -31.92 -7.63 3.71
CA LYS A 121 -30.75 -6.97 4.33
C LYS A 121 -29.54 -6.97 3.39
N LEU A 122 -29.21 -8.11 2.81
CA LEU A 122 -28.11 -8.23 1.86
C LEU A 122 -28.32 -7.35 0.63
N ALA A 123 -29.56 -7.28 0.12
CA ALA A 123 -29.88 -6.38 -0.99
C ALA A 123 -29.74 -4.90 -0.63
N ALA A 124 -30.12 -4.53 0.60
CA ALA A 124 -29.97 -3.15 1.09
C ALA A 124 -28.51 -2.75 1.38
N GLU A 125 -27.68 -3.71 1.76
CA GLU A 125 -26.26 -3.53 2.03
C GLU A 125 -25.39 -3.70 0.76
N ALA A 126 -25.98 -4.06 -0.38
CA ALA A 126 -25.25 -4.22 -1.63
C ALA A 126 -24.65 -2.89 -2.08
N ILE A 127 -23.32 -2.88 -2.31
CA ILE A 127 -22.61 -1.73 -2.85
C ILE A 127 -22.20 -2.00 -4.29
N ASP A 128 -22.22 -0.98 -5.10
CA ASP A 128 -21.70 -1.06 -6.47
C ASP A 128 -20.16 -1.05 -6.44
N VAL A 129 -19.58 -2.25 -6.56
CA VAL A 129 -18.12 -2.42 -6.57
C VAL A 129 -17.45 -1.93 -7.86
N THR A 130 -18.23 -1.54 -8.87
CA THR A 130 -17.70 -0.96 -10.11
C THR A 130 -17.47 0.54 -10.01
N LEU A 131 -18.00 1.20 -8.96
CA LEU A 131 -17.71 2.60 -8.70
C LEU A 131 -16.25 2.77 -8.29
N PRO A 132 -15.53 3.74 -8.87
CA PRO A 132 -14.15 4.00 -8.48
C PRO A 132 -14.09 4.43 -7.01
N GLY A 133 -13.14 3.87 -6.28
CA GLY A 133 -12.83 4.31 -4.91
C GLY A 133 -12.32 5.76 -4.88
N THR A 134 -12.28 6.35 -3.70
CA THR A 134 -11.64 7.66 -3.51
C THR A 134 -10.14 7.51 -3.84
N PRO A 135 -9.62 8.23 -4.84
CA PRO A 135 -8.20 8.14 -5.18
C PRO A 135 -7.37 8.66 -4.01
N VAL A 136 -6.44 7.84 -3.54
CA VAL A 136 -5.43 8.26 -2.58
C VAL A 136 -4.25 8.80 -3.38
N ALA A 137 -3.92 10.08 -3.19
CA ALA A 137 -2.72 10.65 -3.80
C ALA A 137 -1.48 9.94 -3.25
N GLN A 138 -0.74 9.28 -4.12
CA GLN A 138 0.55 8.71 -3.77
C GLN A 138 1.62 9.78 -3.93
N GLY A 139 2.48 9.94 -2.92
CA GLY A 139 3.66 10.81 -3.03
C GLY A 139 4.68 10.19 -3.99
N GLN A 140 5.43 11.04 -4.68
CA GLN A 140 6.52 10.64 -5.57
C GLN A 140 7.85 11.14 -5.00
N PRO A 141 8.96 10.38 -5.14
CA PRO A 141 10.27 10.90 -4.84
C PRO A 141 10.55 12.15 -5.68
N HIS A 142 11.25 13.12 -5.10
CA HIS A 142 11.72 14.29 -5.84
C HIS A 142 12.56 13.85 -7.05
N VAL A 143 12.50 14.59 -8.17
CA VAL A 143 13.21 14.23 -9.42
C VAL A 143 14.71 14.03 -9.22
N LEU A 144 15.36 14.83 -8.37
CA LEU A 144 16.77 14.66 -8.02
C LEU A 144 17.00 13.37 -7.24
N GLN A 145 16.09 13.00 -6.33
CA GLN A 145 16.18 11.75 -5.59
C GLN A 145 16.07 10.54 -6.52
N GLN A 146 15.19 10.60 -7.53
CA GLN A 146 15.09 9.54 -8.53
C GLN A 146 16.41 9.30 -9.30
N ILE A 147 17.15 10.37 -9.62
CA ILE A 147 18.47 10.25 -10.26
C ILE A 147 19.51 9.69 -9.27
N ILE A 148 19.49 10.15 -8.02
CA ILE A 148 20.41 9.65 -6.97
C ILE A 148 20.16 8.16 -6.74
N ASP A 149 18.91 7.75 -6.57
CA ASP A 149 18.52 6.34 -6.38
C ASP A 149 18.98 5.46 -7.56
N GLN A 150 18.84 5.94 -8.81
CA GLN A 150 19.34 5.23 -9.98
C GLN A 150 20.85 5.07 -9.97
N LEU A 151 21.59 6.08 -9.54
CA LEU A 151 23.06 6.04 -9.42
C LEU A 151 23.47 5.08 -8.29
N GLU A 152 22.81 5.16 -7.14
CA GLU A 152 23.07 4.25 -6.01
C GLU A 152 22.84 2.80 -6.40
N ASP A 153 21.71 2.47 -7.00
CA ASP A 153 21.38 1.11 -7.46
C ASP A 153 22.41 0.58 -8.47
N LEU A 154 22.83 1.43 -9.42
CA LEU A 154 23.86 1.07 -10.37
C LEU A 154 25.20 0.74 -9.68
N PHE A 155 25.68 1.63 -8.81
CA PHE A 155 26.95 1.47 -8.14
C PHE A 155 26.94 0.31 -7.13
N ILE A 156 25.84 0.11 -6.39
CA ILE A 156 25.66 -1.07 -5.54
C ILE A 156 25.73 -2.36 -6.38
N GLY A 157 25.09 -2.38 -7.56
CA GLY A 157 25.20 -3.48 -8.51
C GLY A 157 26.63 -3.75 -9.02
N MET A 158 27.49 -2.72 -9.04
CA MET A 158 28.93 -2.83 -9.38
C MET A 158 29.81 -3.15 -8.16
N GLY A 159 29.23 -3.33 -6.98
CA GLY A 159 29.94 -3.69 -5.75
C GLY A 159 30.54 -2.48 -5.00
N TYR A 160 29.95 -1.28 -5.17
CA TYR A 160 30.32 -0.11 -4.39
C TYR A 160 29.49 -0.05 -3.10
N GLU A 161 30.09 0.50 -2.05
CA GLU A 161 29.43 0.86 -0.80
C GLU A 161 28.93 2.31 -0.89
N VAL A 162 27.75 2.59 -0.35
CA VAL A 162 27.21 3.95 -0.24
C VAL A 162 27.58 4.52 1.12
N ALA A 163 28.40 5.58 1.13
CA ALA A 163 28.88 6.24 2.33
C ALA A 163 28.33 7.67 2.44
N VAL A 164 27.53 7.92 3.48
CA VAL A 164 26.93 9.24 3.73
C VAL A 164 27.79 10.01 4.74
N GLY A 165 28.16 11.23 4.41
CA GLY A 165 28.95 12.12 5.27
C GLY A 165 28.16 13.34 5.73
N ASP A 166 28.72 14.04 6.73
CA ASP A 166 28.14 15.25 7.30
C ASP A 166 28.22 16.44 6.32
N GLU A 167 27.20 17.28 6.31
CA GLU A 167 27.15 18.50 5.48
C GLU A 167 28.04 19.62 6.07
N VAL A 168 28.18 19.64 7.39
CA VAL A 168 29.10 20.54 8.11
C VAL A 168 30.40 19.80 8.36
N GLU A 169 31.48 20.23 7.70
CA GLU A 169 32.73 19.48 7.65
C GLU A 169 33.91 20.28 8.18
N GLN A 170 34.95 19.57 8.58
CA GLN A 170 36.20 20.15 8.97
C GLN A 170 37.04 20.52 7.74
N GLU A 171 37.67 21.68 7.77
CA GLU A 171 38.49 22.19 6.69
C GLU A 171 39.59 21.18 6.25
N VAL A 172 40.16 20.46 7.19
CA VAL A 172 41.21 19.46 6.93
C VAL A 172 40.71 18.34 5.98
N TYR A 173 39.49 17.90 6.12
CA TYR A 173 38.90 16.87 5.23
C TYR A 173 38.43 17.47 3.90
N ASN A 174 37.87 18.70 3.93
CA ASN A 174 37.33 19.31 2.74
C ASN A 174 38.43 19.82 1.78
N PHE A 175 39.62 20.10 2.30
CA PHE A 175 40.71 20.66 1.50
C PHE A 175 42.07 19.97 1.72
N GLU A 176 42.66 19.99 2.93
CA GLU A 176 44.03 19.57 3.14
C GLU A 176 44.26 18.12 2.72
N LYS A 177 43.43 17.19 3.17
CA LYS A 177 43.52 15.76 2.80
C LYS A 177 43.22 15.48 1.33
N LEU A 178 42.69 16.44 0.62
CA LEU A 178 42.46 16.41 -0.82
C LEU A 178 43.55 17.13 -1.63
N ASN A 179 44.74 17.25 -1.05
CA ASN A 179 45.89 17.88 -1.67
C ASN A 179 45.70 19.40 -1.97
N LEU A 180 44.86 20.07 -1.16
CA LEU A 180 44.58 21.50 -1.21
C LEU A 180 45.06 22.19 0.09
N PRO A 181 46.38 22.43 0.26
CA PRO A 181 46.93 23.13 1.43
C PRO A 181 46.43 24.59 1.48
N LYS A 182 46.64 25.25 2.63
CA LYS A 182 46.12 26.61 2.88
C LYS A 182 46.51 27.64 1.84
N ASP A 183 47.70 27.51 1.31
CA ASP A 183 48.26 28.46 0.31
C ASP A 183 48.06 28.02 -1.14
N HIS A 184 47.20 27.00 -1.39
CA HIS A 184 47.00 26.52 -2.75
C HIS A 184 46.07 27.43 -3.55
N PRO A 185 46.48 27.92 -4.77
CA PRO A 185 45.72 28.88 -5.56
C PRO A 185 44.29 28.40 -5.91
N ALA A 186 44.09 27.10 -6.12
CA ALA A 186 42.77 26.52 -6.43
C ALA A 186 41.78 26.64 -5.28
N ARG A 187 42.24 26.89 -4.05
CA ARG A 187 41.38 27.08 -2.88
C ARG A 187 40.68 28.43 -2.88
N ASP A 188 41.34 29.46 -3.40
CA ASP A 188 40.80 30.82 -3.51
C ASP A 188 39.67 30.90 -4.57
N MET A 189 39.60 29.94 -5.48
CA MET A 189 38.58 29.86 -6.51
C MET A 189 37.25 29.21 -6.02
N GLN A 190 37.25 28.70 -4.79
CA GLN A 190 36.04 28.09 -4.20
C GLN A 190 35.45 29.03 -3.17
N ASP A 191 34.37 29.70 -3.53
CA ASP A 191 33.56 30.43 -2.58
C ASP A 191 32.91 29.48 -1.57
N THR A 192 33.38 29.49 -0.33
CA THR A 192 33.04 28.56 0.73
C THR A 192 32.24 29.24 1.84
N PHE A 193 31.21 28.58 2.35
CA PHE A 193 30.50 29.01 3.53
C PHE A 193 31.19 28.46 4.79
N TYR A 194 31.92 29.31 5.49
CA TYR A 194 32.57 28.98 6.76
C TYR A 194 31.62 29.21 7.94
N VAL A 195 31.52 28.23 8.82
CA VAL A 195 30.82 28.32 10.12
C VAL A 195 31.76 28.85 11.20
N THR A 196 32.99 28.33 11.20
CA THR A 196 34.14 28.81 12.02
C THR A 196 35.39 28.84 11.14
N PRO A 197 36.55 29.37 11.61
CA PRO A 197 37.77 29.34 10.81
C PRO A 197 38.25 27.94 10.36
N SER A 198 37.74 26.86 10.96
CA SER A 198 38.13 25.47 10.67
C SER A 198 36.99 24.54 10.36
N VAL A 199 35.75 25.07 10.33
CA VAL A 199 34.51 24.30 10.06
C VAL A 199 33.72 25.05 8.99
N LEU A 200 33.21 24.32 8.01
CA LEU A 200 32.55 24.88 6.84
C LEU A 200 31.40 24.00 6.38
N MET A 201 30.54 24.54 5.52
CA MET A 201 29.62 23.73 4.71
C MET A 201 30.43 23.09 3.60
N ARG A 202 30.38 21.74 3.47
CA ARG A 202 31.19 21.02 2.49
C ARG A 202 30.93 21.52 1.07
N THR A 203 32.02 21.74 0.32
CA THR A 203 31.94 22.20 -1.07
C THR A 203 31.86 21.04 -2.08
N GLN A 204 32.07 19.83 -1.61
CA GLN A 204 32.10 18.57 -2.34
C GLN A 204 31.81 17.40 -1.38
N THR A 205 31.53 16.22 -1.89
CA THR A 205 31.34 15.02 -1.04
C THR A 205 32.66 14.23 -0.85
N SER A 206 33.77 14.68 -1.44
CA SER A 206 35.11 14.07 -1.31
C SER A 206 35.63 13.93 0.12
N PRO A 207 35.28 14.76 1.14
CA PRO A 207 35.64 14.50 2.52
C PRO A 207 35.36 13.07 2.98
N MET A 208 34.27 12.49 2.49
CA MET A 208 33.94 11.11 2.84
C MET A 208 34.90 10.10 2.24
N GLN A 209 35.48 10.39 1.05
CA GLN A 209 36.52 9.55 0.44
C GLN A 209 37.77 9.46 1.35
N ALA A 210 38.22 10.60 1.88
CA ALA A 210 39.36 10.64 2.79
C ALA A 210 39.09 9.88 4.10
N ARG A 211 37.86 9.99 4.66
CA ARG A 211 37.46 9.26 5.86
C ARG A 211 37.40 7.75 5.63
N MET A 212 36.87 7.31 4.49
CA MET A 212 36.83 5.92 4.14
C MET A 212 38.21 5.32 3.88
N LEU A 213 39.10 6.06 3.23
CA LEU A 213 40.51 5.64 3.04
C LEU A 213 41.22 5.39 4.37
N GLU A 214 40.98 6.23 5.39
CA GLU A 214 41.59 6.10 6.72
C GLU A 214 41.08 4.86 7.50
N GLN A 215 39.86 4.44 7.23
CA GLN A 215 39.18 3.37 7.98
C GLN A 215 39.23 2.02 7.26
N HIS A 216 39.49 2.00 5.95
CA HIS A 216 39.40 0.79 5.15
C HIS A 216 40.57 -0.16 5.42
N ASP A 217 40.25 -1.44 5.57
CA ASP A 217 41.20 -2.54 5.71
C ASP A 217 41.48 -3.15 4.32
N PHE A 218 42.55 -2.71 3.67
CA PHE A 218 42.92 -3.18 2.33
C PHE A 218 43.30 -4.67 2.27
N SER A 219 43.47 -5.36 3.40
CA SER A 219 43.65 -6.81 3.40
C SER A 219 42.37 -7.58 3.04
N LYS A 220 41.22 -6.91 3.11
CA LYS A 220 39.92 -7.45 2.72
C LYS A 220 39.54 -7.22 1.26
N GLY A 221 40.36 -6.47 0.54
CA GLY A 221 40.14 -6.15 -0.88
C GLY A 221 40.14 -4.66 -1.17
N PRO A 222 39.86 -4.26 -2.40
CA PRO A 222 39.87 -2.85 -2.80
C PRO A 222 38.72 -2.06 -2.14
N LEU A 223 38.97 -0.80 -1.81
CA LEU A 223 37.91 0.13 -1.46
C LEU A 223 37.15 0.52 -2.73
N LYS A 224 35.82 0.39 -2.71
CA LYS A 224 34.90 0.90 -3.73
C LYS A 224 33.75 1.59 -3.02
N MET A 225 33.63 2.89 -3.16
CA MET A 225 32.53 3.61 -2.51
C MET A 225 32.04 4.77 -3.36
N ILE A 226 30.78 5.14 -3.14
CA ILE A 226 30.20 6.41 -3.58
C ILE A 226 29.69 7.18 -2.37
N SER A 227 29.70 8.51 -2.48
CA SER A 227 29.13 9.42 -1.48
C SER A 227 28.15 10.38 -2.12
N PRO A 228 26.84 10.09 -2.05
CA PRO A 228 25.81 11.04 -2.45
C PRO A 228 25.59 12.10 -1.37
N GLY A 229 25.23 13.32 -1.78
CA GLY A 229 24.82 14.33 -0.81
C GLY A 229 24.80 15.76 -1.37
N LYS A 230 24.24 16.64 -0.56
CA LYS A 230 24.22 18.08 -0.83
C LYS A 230 25.57 18.70 -0.57
N VAL A 231 25.90 19.68 -1.40
CA VAL A 231 27.13 20.48 -1.30
C VAL A 231 26.78 21.94 -1.45
N TYR A 232 27.68 22.82 -0.98
CA TYR A 232 27.40 24.24 -0.81
C TYR A 232 28.55 25.07 -1.32
N ARG A 233 28.24 26.05 -2.19
CA ARG A 233 29.22 27.02 -2.71
C ARG A 233 28.59 28.39 -2.70
N ARG A 234 29.39 29.43 -2.49
CA ARG A 234 28.92 30.82 -2.49
C ARG A 234 28.73 31.40 -3.90
N ASP A 235 28.34 30.54 -4.84
CA ASP A 235 28.01 30.94 -6.19
C ASP A 235 26.75 31.81 -6.20
N THR A 236 26.68 32.73 -7.16
CA THR A 236 25.42 33.46 -7.42
C THR A 236 24.46 32.56 -8.14
N ASP A 237 23.21 32.50 -7.64
CA ASP A 237 22.16 31.67 -8.23
C ASP A 237 21.78 32.19 -9.62
N ASP A 238 21.92 31.33 -10.64
CA ASP A 238 21.48 31.56 -12.01
C ASP A 238 20.78 30.31 -12.57
N ALA A 239 20.52 30.25 -13.86
CA ALA A 239 19.88 29.09 -14.49
C ALA A 239 20.74 27.80 -14.45
N THR A 240 22.03 27.91 -14.23
CA THR A 240 23.01 26.82 -14.29
C THR A 240 23.80 26.61 -13.00
N HIS A 241 23.77 27.57 -12.08
CA HIS A 241 24.42 27.52 -10.79
C HIS A 241 23.46 27.76 -9.66
N SER A 242 23.67 27.05 -8.55
CA SER A 242 22.95 27.23 -7.30
C SER A 242 23.94 27.14 -6.13
N HIS A 243 23.74 27.97 -5.11
CA HIS A 243 24.54 27.93 -3.87
C HIS A 243 24.42 26.58 -3.14
N GLN A 244 23.39 25.79 -3.43
CA GLN A 244 23.18 24.43 -2.96
C GLN A 244 22.87 23.53 -4.16
N PHE A 245 23.55 22.39 -4.26
CA PHE A 245 23.28 21.39 -5.30
C PHE A 245 23.70 20.00 -4.78
N HIS A 246 23.53 18.96 -5.58
CA HIS A 246 23.90 17.61 -5.20
C HIS A 246 25.14 17.14 -5.96
N GLN A 247 25.94 16.32 -5.28
CA GLN A 247 27.03 15.55 -5.90
C GLN A 247 26.90 14.08 -5.50
N VAL A 248 27.32 13.21 -6.40
CA VAL A 248 27.63 11.80 -6.12
C VAL A 248 29.07 11.59 -6.54
N GLU A 249 29.95 11.51 -5.58
CA GLU A 249 31.37 11.24 -5.85
C GLU A 249 31.72 9.82 -5.51
N GLY A 250 32.58 9.23 -6.32
CA GLY A 250 33.07 7.87 -6.11
C GLY A 250 34.57 7.77 -6.12
N ILE A 251 35.06 6.75 -5.40
CA ILE A 251 36.47 6.37 -5.39
C ILE A 251 36.64 4.87 -5.42
N VAL A 252 37.61 4.41 -6.16
CA VAL A 252 38.11 3.03 -6.15
C VAL A 252 39.61 3.06 -5.87
N VAL A 253 40.06 2.32 -4.85
CA VAL A 253 41.48 2.18 -4.53
C VAL A 253 41.81 0.71 -4.30
N GLY A 254 42.88 0.24 -4.94
CA GLY A 254 43.38 -1.12 -4.85
C GLY A 254 44.73 -1.27 -5.53
N GLU A 255 45.31 -2.48 -5.55
CA GLU A 255 46.67 -2.72 -6.07
C GLU A 255 46.81 -2.54 -7.62
N HIS A 256 45.75 -2.81 -8.39
CA HIS A 256 45.80 -2.86 -9.84
C HIS A 256 44.70 -2.01 -10.53
N VAL A 257 44.34 -0.89 -9.92
CA VAL A 257 43.31 0.01 -10.46
C VAL A 257 43.92 0.92 -11.54
N THR A 258 43.26 1.02 -12.69
CA THR A 258 43.78 1.70 -13.88
C THR A 258 42.79 2.77 -14.42
N MET A 259 43.32 3.63 -15.32
CA MET A 259 42.49 4.57 -16.08
C MET A 259 41.46 3.87 -16.99
N ALA A 260 41.73 2.63 -17.41
CA ALA A 260 40.78 1.84 -18.19
C ALA A 260 39.56 1.42 -17.33
N ASP A 261 39.77 1.09 -16.05
CA ASP A 261 38.70 0.79 -15.09
C ASP A 261 37.84 2.03 -14.83
N LEU A 262 38.44 3.21 -14.68
CA LEU A 262 37.72 4.48 -14.62
C LEU A 262 36.84 4.67 -15.84
N LYS A 263 37.41 4.52 -17.05
CA LYS A 263 36.65 4.69 -18.30
C LYS A 263 35.48 3.73 -18.40
N GLY A 264 35.68 2.45 -18.07
CA GLY A 264 34.64 1.42 -18.07
C GLY A 264 33.52 1.74 -17.07
N THR A 265 33.86 2.22 -15.87
CA THR A 265 32.90 2.69 -14.86
C THR A 265 32.05 3.84 -15.39
N LEU A 266 32.66 4.84 -16.01
CA LEU A 266 31.96 6.00 -16.57
C LEU A 266 31.07 5.63 -17.78
N GLU A 267 31.50 4.67 -18.59
CA GLU A 267 30.71 4.13 -19.70
C GLU A 267 29.44 3.44 -19.17
N ALA A 268 29.56 2.63 -18.10
CA ALA A 268 28.40 2.00 -17.45
C ALA A 268 27.40 3.03 -16.90
N VAL A 269 27.89 4.11 -16.29
CA VAL A 269 27.03 5.22 -15.81
C VAL A 269 26.32 5.89 -16.97
N ALA A 270 27.03 6.25 -18.02
CA ALA A 270 26.46 6.94 -19.18
C ALA A 270 25.36 6.09 -19.86
N GLN A 271 25.63 4.82 -20.04
CA GLN A 271 24.69 3.87 -20.66
C GLN A 271 23.45 3.63 -19.81
N ASN A 272 23.59 3.49 -18.51
CA ASN A 272 22.47 3.30 -17.60
C ASN A 272 21.52 4.52 -17.57
N LEU A 273 22.08 5.74 -17.52
CA LEU A 273 21.27 6.95 -17.40
C LEU A 273 20.63 7.41 -18.72
N PHE A 274 21.33 7.24 -19.85
CA PHE A 274 20.96 7.86 -21.13
C PHE A 274 20.85 6.88 -22.31
N GLY A 275 21.17 5.59 -22.12
CA GLY A 275 21.01 4.52 -23.11
C GLY A 275 22.32 3.94 -23.66
N ASP A 276 22.23 2.69 -24.13
CA ASP A 276 23.35 1.78 -24.45
C ASP A 276 24.27 2.26 -25.59
N GLN A 277 23.82 3.21 -26.43
CA GLN A 277 24.60 3.67 -27.59
C GLN A 277 25.61 4.76 -27.26
N LEU A 278 25.64 5.25 -26.01
CA LEU A 278 26.51 6.35 -25.62
C LEU A 278 27.95 5.90 -25.38
N LYS A 279 28.86 6.74 -25.80
CA LYS A 279 30.30 6.54 -25.61
C LYS A 279 30.86 7.64 -24.72
N VAL A 280 31.89 7.30 -23.96
CA VAL A 280 32.63 8.23 -23.12
C VAL A 280 33.94 8.62 -23.82
N ARG A 281 34.23 9.91 -23.83
CA ARG A 281 35.50 10.51 -24.24
C ARG A 281 36.14 11.20 -23.04
N LEU A 282 37.41 10.93 -22.78
CA LEU A 282 38.20 11.58 -21.75
C LEU A 282 39.06 12.68 -22.38
N ARG A 283 38.99 13.90 -21.82
CA ARG A 283 39.85 15.03 -22.19
C ARG A 283 40.78 15.35 -21.02
N PRO A 284 42.09 15.68 -21.26
CA PRO A 284 42.98 16.12 -20.18
C PRO A 284 42.42 17.34 -19.45
N SER A 285 42.51 17.33 -18.11
CA SER A 285 42.15 18.44 -17.25
C SER A 285 43.09 18.52 -16.05
N TYR A 286 42.85 19.40 -15.11
CA TYR A 286 43.61 19.54 -13.89
C TYR A 286 42.69 19.65 -12.66
N PHE A 287 42.89 18.74 -11.71
CA PHE A 287 42.32 18.81 -10.38
C PHE A 287 43.42 18.51 -9.34
N PRO A 288 43.49 19.24 -8.19
CA PRO A 288 44.55 19.05 -7.21
C PRO A 288 44.60 17.64 -6.60
N PHE A 289 43.48 16.96 -6.54
CA PHE A 289 43.34 15.66 -5.89
C PHE A 289 43.47 14.46 -6.87
N THR A 290 43.69 14.70 -8.16
CA THR A 290 43.85 13.64 -9.16
C THR A 290 45.05 13.93 -10.08
N GLU A 291 45.78 12.87 -10.51
CA GLU A 291 46.87 12.94 -11.49
C GLU A 291 47.08 11.58 -12.17
N PRO A 292 46.83 11.43 -13.49
CA PRO A 292 46.27 12.43 -14.38
C PRO A 292 44.79 12.72 -14.10
N SER A 293 44.39 13.97 -14.35
CA SER A 293 43.01 14.44 -14.28
C SER A 293 42.39 14.48 -15.66
N VAL A 294 41.11 14.20 -15.72
CA VAL A 294 40.33 14.22 -16.95
C VAL A 294 38.93 14.81 -16.73
N GLU A 295 38.44 15.46 -17.75
CA GLU A 295 37.00 15.71 -17.92
C GLU A 295 36.39 14.62 -18.80
N ALA A 296 35.23 14.13 -18.43
CA ALA A 296 34.54 13.14 -19.20
C ALA A 296 33.36 13.75 -19.96
N ASP A 297 33.37 13.54 -21.26
CA ASP A 297 32.27 13.88 -22.15
C ASP A 297 31.54 12.61 -22.55
N ILE A 298 30.19 12.68 -22.64
CA ILE A 298 29.40 11.65 -23.26
C ILE A 298 28.92 12.06 -24.64
N THR A 299 28.70 11.09 -25.54
CA THR A 299 28.02 11.35 -26.80
C THR A 299 26.71 12.03 -26.50
N CYS A 300 26.33 13.08 -27.23
CA CYS A 300 25.05 13.74 -27.01
C CYS A 300 23.90 12.76 -27.21
N PHE A 301 23.13 12.52 -26.17
CA PHE A 301 22.00 11.58 -26.17
C PHE A 301 20.87 11.96 -27.14
N ASN A 302 20.74 13.27 -27.47
CA ASN A 302 19.70 13.76 -28.35
C ASN A 302 20.06 13.57 -29.85
N CYS A 303 21.32 13.82 -30.25
CA CYS A 303 21.73 13.77 -31.65
C CYS A 303 22.72 12.64 -31.97
N LEU A 304 23.10 11.82 -30.99
CA LEU A 304 24.02 10.69 -31.13
C LEU A 304 25.33 11.05 -31.84
N GLY A 305 25.84 12.28 -31.58
CA GLY A 305 27.09 12.78 -32.13
C GLY A 305 26.96 13.65 -33.39
N ALA A 306 25.76 13.77 -33.99
CA ALA A 306 25.56 14.55 -35.23
C ALA A 306 25.66 16.08 -35.03
N GLY A 307 25.51 16.55 -33.81
CA GLY A 307 25.44 17.96 -33.47
C GLY A 307 24.02 18.52 -33.43
N CYS A 308 23.64 19.17 -32.33
CA CYS A 308 22.33 19.80 -32.13
C CYS A 308 22.44 21.00 -31.19
N SER A 309 21.28 21.65 -30.89
CA SER A 309 21.25 22.80 -29.96
C SER A 309 21.71 22.44 -28.54
N ILE A 310 21.36 21.24 -28.03
CA ILE A 310 21.76 20.79 -26.68
C ILE A 310 23.28 20.68 -26.54
N CYS A 311 23.95 20.08 -27.50
CA CYS A 311 25.44 19.99 -27.53
C CYS A 311 26.14 21.15 -28.25
N LYS A 312 25.38 22.20 -28.59
CA LYS A 312 25.91 23.39 -29.30
C LYS A 312 26.68 23.03 -30.59
N GLY A 313 26.20 22.00 -31.31
CA GLY A 313 26.81 21.54 -32.57
C GLY A 313 28.02 20.61 -32.42
N ILE A 314 28.53 20.36 -31.21
CA ILE A 314 29.78 19.62 -30.96
C ILE A 314 29.56 18.08 -31.02
N GLY A 315 28.34 17.60 -30.78
CA GLY A 315 28.04 16.17 -30.68
C GLY A 315 28.42 15.50 -29.35
N TRP A 316 29.04 16.22 -28.43
CA TRP A 316 29.47 15.77 -27.11
C TRP A 316 28.96 16.71 -26.02
N ILE A 317 28.72 16.18 -24.84
CA ILE A 317 28.27 16.91 -23.64
C ILE A 317 29.24 16.56 -22.50
N GLU A 318 29.87 17.60 -21.92
CA GLU A 318 30.66 17.45 -20.69
C GLU A 318 29.72 17.15 -19.52
N VAL A 319 30.05 16.13 -18.73
CA VAL A 319 29.20 15.66 -17.66
C VAL A 319 29.89 15.59 -16.29
N LEU A 320 31.20 15.39 -16.22
CA LEU A 320 31.90 15.20 -14.94
C LEU A 320 33.43 15.39 -15.04
N GLY A 321 34.02 15.62 -13.86
CA GLY A 321 35.46 15.54 -13.66
C GLY A 321 35.87 14.23 -12.98
N ALA A 322 37.03 13.68 -13.38
CA ALA A 322 37.56 12.43 -12.85
C ALA A 322 39.09 12.37 -12.96
N GLY A 323 39.70 11.31 -12.46
CA GLY A 323 41.13 11.08 -12.64
C GLY A 323 41.67 9.98 -11.73
N MET A 324 42.96 9.69 -11.89
CA MET A 324 43.64 8.80 -10.93
C MET A 324 43.91 9.59 -9.63
N VAL A 325 43.69 8.93 -8.50
CA VAL A 325 43.88 9.57 -7.19
C VAL A 325 45.32 10.02 -7.01
N HIS A 326 45.53 11.29 -6.66
CA HIS A 326 46.84 11.84 -6.44
C HIS A 326 47.60 11.13 -5.29
N PRO A 327 48.86 10.76 -5.43
CA PRO A 327 49.63 10.05 -4.38
C PRO A 327 49.60 10.73 -3.01
N ASN A 328 49.54 12.06 -2.96
CA ASN A 328 49.47 12.80 -1.71
C ASN A 328 48.15 12.55 -0.96
N VAL A 329 47.04 12.38 -1.67
CA VAL A 329 45.74 12.06 -1.07
C VAL A 329 45.80 10.72 -0.36
N LEU A 330 46.39 9.71 -1.00
CA LEU A 330 46.62 8.38 -0.41
C LEU A 330 47.51 8.49 0.83
N LYS A 331 48.67 9.16 0.72
CA LYS A 331 49.61 9.34 1.85
C LYS A 331 48.97 10.03 3.04
N MET A 332 48.21 11.11 2.81
CA MET A 332 47.57 11.87 3.88
C MET A 332 46.45 11.11 4.56
N SER A 333 45.93 10.08 3.88
CA SER A 333 44.93 9.15 4.43
C SER A 333 45.56 7.87 4.97
N GLY A 334 46.88 7.76 5.06
CA GLY A 334 47.59 6.60 5.63
C GLY A 334 47.73 5.40 4.68
N VAL A 335 47.47 5.58 3.39
CA VAL A 335 47.54 4.54 2.35
C VAL A 335 48.89 4.68 1.60
N ASP A 336 49.61 3.57 1.43
CA ASP A 336 50.90 3.57 0.72
C ASP A 336 50.69 3.66 -0.81
N PRO A 337 51.06 4.78 -1.45
CA PRO A 337 50.89 4.97 -2.89
C PRO A 337 51.84 4.15 -3.77
N GLU A 338 52.89 3.53 -3.19
CA GLU A 338 53.75 2.59 -3.94
C GLU A 338 53.08 1.20 -4.14
N VAL A 339 52.08 0.88 -3.28
CA VAL A 339 51.36 -0.37 -3.33
C VAL A 339 49.97 -0.16 -3.94
N TYR A 340 49.30 0.93 -3.56
CA TYR A 340 47.89 1.14 -3.92
C TYR A 340 47.76 2.36 -4.85
N GLY A 341 46.97 2.18 -5.90
CA GLY A 341 46.50 3.24 -6.78
C GLY A 341 44.97 3.26 -6.84
N GLY A 342 44.41 4.29 -7.44
CA GLY A 342 42.97 4.39 -7.54
C GLY A 342 42.49 5.44 -8.51
N PHE A 343 41.21 5.50 -8.75
CA PHE A 343 40.56 6.58 -9.46
C PHE A 343 39.43 7.19 -8.64
N ALA A 344 39.12 8.44 -8.92
CA ALA A 344 37.96 9.13 -8.37
C ALA A 344 37.21 9.88 -9.47
N PHE A 345 35.91 10.09 -9.23
CA PHE A 345 35.03 10.84 -10.13
C PHE A 345 33.96 11.58 -9.33
N GLY A 346 33.43 12.68 -9.91
CA GLY A 346 32.38 13.48 -9.29
C GLY A 346 31.24 13.73 -10.27
N LEU A 347 30.06 13.27 -9.95
CA LEU A 347 28.83 13.40 -10.72
C LEU A 347 27.95 14.51 -10.14
N GLY A 348 27.31 15.32 -10.97
CA GLY A 348 26.29 16.30 -10.56
C GLY A 348 24.89 15.81 -10.91
N PRO A 349 24.14 15.17 -9.98
CA PRO A 349 22.80 14.68 -10.24
C PRO A 349 21.85 15.75 -10.80
N ASP A 350 21.98 16.99 -10.32
CA ASP A 350 21.21 18.13 -10.85
C ASP A 350 21.44 18.32 -12.35
N ARG A 351 22.71 18.28 -12.79
CA ARG A 351 23.07 18.39 -14.20
C ARG A 351 22.51 17.24 -15.03
N PHE A 352 22.56 16.02 -14.49
CA PHE A 352 21.96 14.86 -15.15
C PHE A 352 20.44 14.97 -15.23
N ALA A 353 19.78 15.43 -14.16
CA ALA A 353 18.33 15.66 -14.17
C ALA A 353 17.94 16.73 -15.19
N MET A 354 18.65 17.86 -15.23
CA MET A 354 18.43 18.90 -16.23
C MET A 354 18.53 18.36 -17.66
N LEU A 355 19.56 17.58 -17.94
CA LEU A 355 19.77 16.99 -19.28
C LEU A 355 18.73 15.93 -19.61
N LYS A 356 18.41 15.05 -18.68
CA LYS A 356 17.49 13.92 -18.89
C LYS A 356 16.04 14.36 -19.07
N TYR A 357 15.62 15.34 -18.30
CA TYR A 357 14.23 15.80 -18.27
C TYR A 357 13.98 17.13 -18.99
N GLY A 358 15.02 17.74 -19.56
CA GLY A 358 14.91 18.99 -20.29
C GLY A 358 14.61 20.20 -19.41
N VAL A 359 15.05 20.19 -18.16
CA VAL A 359 14.91 21.32 -17.23
C VAL A 359 15.95 22.39 -17.59
N GLU A 360 15.49 23.62 -17.86
CA GLU A 360 16.35 24.70 -18.33
C GLU A 360 16.97 25.51 -17.19
N ASP A 361 16.33 25.51 -16.01
CA ASP A 361 16.75 26.29 -14.84
C ASP A 361 16.90 25.41 -13.61
N ILE A 362 18.11 25.33 -13.05
CA ILE A 362 18.42 24.51 -11.87
C ILE A 362 17.59 24.91 -10.63
N ARG A 363 17.19 26.19 -10.54
CA ARG A 363 16.43 26.73 -9.41
C ARG A 363 15.06 26.10 -9.29
N ASP A 364 14.47 25.59 -10.37
CA ASP A 364 13.17 24.92 -10.37
C ASP A 364 13.16 23.68 -9.48
N PHE A 365 14.29 22.99 -9.34
CA PHE A 365 14.42 21.86 -8.40
C PHE A 365 14.25 22.24 -6.93
N TYR A 366 14.50 23.51 -6.58
CA TYR A 366 14.59 23.99 -5.19
C TYR A 366 13.46 24.92 -4.78
N GLN A 367 12.59 25.35 -5.72
CA GLN A 367 11.48 26.26 -5.45
C GLN A 367 10.26 25.57 -4.84
N ASN A 368 10.22 24.23 -4.82
CA ASN A 368 9.10 23.44 -4.30
C ASN A 368 7.74 23.76 -4.96
N ASP A 369 7.74 24.14 -6.25
CA ASP A 369 6.50 24.34 -7.02
C ASP A 369 5.88 22.99 -7.36
N VAL A 370 4.68 22.71 -6.84
CA VAL A 370 3.96 21.45 -7.07
C VAL A 370 3.70 21.21 -8.56
N ARG A 371 3.47 22.28 -9.35
CA ARG A 371 3.25 22.17 -10.81
C ARG A 371 4.49 21.66 -11.53
N PHE A 372 5.68 22.01 -11.03
CA PHE A 372 6.95 21.49 -11.54
C PHE A 372 7.17 20.06 -11.08
N LEU A 373 7.00 19.78 -9.78
CA LEU A 373 7.26 18.46 -9.19
C LEU A 373 6.39 17.35 -9.77
N THR A 374 5.11 17.62 -10.03
CA THR A 374 4.16 16.63 -10.58
C THR A 374 4.42 16.26 -12.04
N GLN A 375 5.30 16.98 -12.77
CA GLN A 375 5.68 16.64 -14.15
C GLN A 375 6.53 15.37 -14.24
N PHE A 376 7.16 14.97 -13.17
CA PHE A 376 8.08 13.83 -13.08
C PHE A 376 7.44 12.59 -12.46
N ASP A 377 6.11 12.64 -12.22
CA ASP A 377 5.37 11.50 -11.73
C ASP A 377 5.45 10.36 -12.75
N GLN A 378 6.09 9.27 -12.35
CA GLN A 378 6.08 8.05 -13.16
C GLN A 378 4.65 7.51 -13.10
N LYS A 379 3.91 7.74 -14.17
CA LYS A 379 2.65 7.02 -14.39
C LYS A 379 3.01 5.56 -14.57
N GLY A 380 2.81 4.76 -13.51
CA GLY A 380 2.96 3.32 -13.52
C GLY A 380 2.09 2.63 -14.54
#